data_715ff4f4259cce8f0aa8b8e57062516d
#
_entry.id   715ff4f4259cce8f0aa8b8e57062516d
#
_cell.length_a   1.000
_cell.length_b   1.000
_cell.length_c   1.000
_cell.angle_alpha   90.00
_cell.angle_beta   90.00
_cell.angle_gamma   90.00
#
_symmetry.space_group_name_H-M   'P 1'
#
loop_
_entity.id
_entity.type
_entity.pdbx_description
1 polymer ?
#
loop_
_entity_poly.entity_id
_entity_poly.type
_entity_poly.pdbx_seq_one_letter_code
_entity_poly.pdbx_strand_id
1 'polypeptide(L)'
;MSSSVDVDIYDAVRAFLLRHYYNKRFIVYGRSNAILHNIYRLFTRCAVIPFDDIVRTMPNESRVKQWVMDTLNGIMMNERDVSVSVGTGLRFMEMFFDYNKNSINNQLMYDIINSVSIILANERYRSAFNDDGIYIRRNMINKLYGYASLTTIGTIAGGVCYYLLMHLVSLYK
;
A
#
# COMPACT_ATOMS: atom_id res chain seq x y z
N MET A 1 22.07 17.56 -5.38
CA MET A 1 21.91 16.33 -4.58
C MET A 1 20.89 15.45 -5.29
N SER A 2 21.30 14.30 -5.80
CA SER A 2 20.39 13.33 -6.45
C SER A 2 19.55 12.69 -5.34
N SER A 3 18.25 12.99 -5.27
CA SER A 3 17.35 12.33 -4.34
C SER A 3 17.19 10.89 -4.81
N SER A 4 17.64 9.92 -4.02
CA SER A 4 17.44 8.52 -4.32
C SER A 4 15.95 8.18 -4.19
N VAL A 5 15.38 7.60 -5.25
CA VAL A 5 14.02 7.06 -5.26
C VAL A 5 14.06 5.65 -4.64
N ASP A 6 13.23 5.40 -3.64
CA ASP A 6 13.08 4.05 -3.08
C ASP A 6 12.18 3.22 -4.01
N VAL A 7 12.76 2.23 -4.66
CA VAL A 7 12.10 1.40 -5.69
C VAL A 7 10.91 0.63 -5.11
N ASP A 8 11.02 0.12 -3.88
CA ASP A 8 9.93 -0.61 -3.24
C ASP A 8 8.73 0.28 -2.94
N ILE A 9 8.99 1.53 -2.51
CA ILE A 9 7.94 2.52 -2.29
C ILE A 9 7.31 2.91 -3.63
N TYR A 10 8.13 3.17 -4.66
CA TYR A 10 7.64 3.46 -6.00
C TYR A 10 6.69 2.38 -6.51
N ASP A 11 7.09 1.12 -6.46
CA ASP A 11 6.28 -0.01 -6.93
C ASP A 11 4.97 -0.16 -6.14
N ALA A 12 5.02 0.01 -4.82
CA ALA A 12 3.84 -0.08 -3.96
C ALA A 12 2.84 1.05 -4.23
N VAL A 13 3.32 2.30 -4.32
CA VAL A 13 2.49 3.48 -4.62
C VAL A 13 1.89 3.36 -6.01
N ARG A 14 2.70 3.01 -6.99
CA ARG A 14 2.25 2.83 -8.38
C ARG A 14 1.17 1.74 -8.47
N ALA A 15 1.35 0.60 -7.83
CA ALA A 15 0.36 -0.46 -7.78
C ALA A 15 -0.96 -0.02 -7.12
N PHE A 16 -0.87 0.76 -6.04
CA PHE A 16 -2.03 1.35 -5.37
C PHE A 16 -2.81 2.28 -6.30
N LEU A 17 -2.14 3.24 -6.94
CA LEU A 17 -2.76 4.22 -7.83
C LEU A 17 -3.36 3.56 -9.08
N LEU A 18 -2.64 2.62 -9.70
CA LEU A 18 -3.14 1.86 -10.84
C LEU A 18 -4.39 1.04 -10.49
N ARG A 19 -4.41 0.46 -9.27
CA ARG A 19 -5.58 -0.28 -8.79
C ARG A 19 -6.79 0.63 -8.67
N HIS A 20 -6.63 1.82 -8.10
CA HIS A 20 -7.73 2.78 -7.96
C HIS A 20 -8.23 3.25 -9.33
N TYR A 21 -7.35 3.61 -10.25
CA TYR A 21 -7.74 4.11 -11.57
C TYR A 21 -8.39 3.04 -12.46
N TYR A 22 -7.77 1.85 -12.58
CA TYR A 22 -8.25 0.79 -13.47
C TYR A 22 -9.21 -0.20 -12.81
N ASN A 23 -9.43 -0.11 -11.51
CA ASN A 23 -10.19 -1.07 -10.71
C ASN A 23 -9.69 -2.53 -10.90
N LYS A 24 -8.37 -2.72 -11.08
CA LYS A 24 -7.71 -4.01 -11.28
C LYS A 24 -6.68 -4.26 -10.19
N ARG A 25 -6.49 -5.53 -9.82
CA ARG A 25 -5.44 -5.90 -8.87
C ARG A 25 -4.09 -5.90 -9.58
N PHE A 26 -3.15 -5.15 -9.05
CA PHE A 26 -1.74 -5.18 -9.42
C PHE A 26 -0.98 -5.91 -8.31
N ILE A 27 -0.19 -6.91 -8.69
CA ILE A 27 0.55 -7.74 -7.74
C ILE A 27 1.93 -7.13 -7.57
N VAL A 28 2.32 -6.92 -6.33
CA VAL A 28 3.68 -6.55 -5.91
C VAL A 28 4.17 -7.57 -4.90
N TYR A 29 5.48 -7.75 -4.81
CA TYR A 29 6.10 -8.79 -4.00
C TYR A 29 7.04 -8.21 -2.94
N GLY A 30 7.43 -9.04 -1.99
CA GLY A 30 8.44 -8.69 -1.00
C GLY A 30 8.09 -7.46 -0.18
N ARG A 31 9.04 -6.54 -0.05
CA ARG A 31 8.90 -5.29 0.71
C ARG A 31 7.83 -4.37 0.13
N SER A 32 7.71 -4.29 -1.20
CA SER A 32 6.66 -3.48 -1.85
C SER A 32 5.25 -3.90 -1.45
N ASN A 33 5.01 -5.19 -1.22
CA ASN A 33 3.70 -5.67 -0.74
C ASN A 33 3.42 -5.24 0.71
N ALA A 34 4.44 -5.22 1.56
CA ALA A 34 4.32 -4.72 2.93
C ALA A 34 3.99 -3.22 2.96
N ILE A 35 4.69 -2.45 2.13
CA ILE A 35 4.46 -1.02 1.96
C ILE A 35 3.04 -0.76 1.43
N LEU A 36 2.55 -1.55 0.48
CA LEU A 36 1.19 -1.43 -0.04
C LEU A 36 0.13 -1.57 1.06
N HIS A 37 0.32 -2.47 2.02
CA HIS A 37 -0.57 -2.56 3.20
C HIS A 37 -0.51 -1.30 4.07
N ASN A 38 0.67 -0.71 4.24
CA ASN A 38 0.81 0.56 4.97
C ASN A 38 0.13 1.72 4.24
N ILE A 39 0.18 1.75 2.90
CA ILE A 39 -0.50 2.75 2.08
C ILE A 39 -2.00 2.78 2.37
N TYR A 40 -2.67 1.64 2.44
CA TYR A 40 -4.09 1.58 2.79
C TYR A 40 -4.38 2.19 4.17
N ARG A 41 -3.47 2.07 5.12
CA ARG A 41 -3.61 2.69 6.44
C ARG A 41 -3.35 4.20 6.40
N LEU A 42 -2.34 4.64 5.64
CA LEU A 42 -2.07 6.07 5.42
C LEU A 42 -3.25 6.76 4.76
N PHE A 43 -3.87 6.11 3.79
CA PHE A 43 -5.03 6.61 3.07
C PHE A 43 -6.23 6.92 3.99
N THR A 44 -6.37 6.25 5.13
CA THR A 44 -7.40 6.56 6.13
C THR A 44 -7.04 7.74 7.04
N ARG A 45 -5.81 8.26 6.98
CA ARG A 45 -5.27 9.36 7.80
C ARG A 45 -5.10 10.64 6.98
N CYS A 46 -6.07 10.99 6.15
CA CYS A 46 -5.97 12.16 5.30
C CYS A 46 -6.65 13.38 5.94
N ALA A 47 -6.13 14.57 5.65
CA ALA A 47 -6.82 15.82 5.91
C ALA A 47 -7.99 16.01 4.93
N VAL A 48 -8.91 16.89 5.29
CA VAL A 48 -10.02 17.28 4.40
C VAL A 48 -9.47 18.10 3.24
N ILE A 49 -9.80 17.71 2.01
CA ILE A 49 -9.39 18.42 0.79
C ILE A 49 -10.59 19.15 0.20
N PRO A 50 -10.52 20.47 -0.02
CA PRO A 50 -11.56 21.21 -0.74
C PRO A 50 -11.43 20.96 -2.25
N PHE A 51 -11.71 19.73 -2.69
CA PHE A 51 -11.45 19.27 -4.04
C PHE A 51 -12.22 20.06 -5.10
N ASP A 52 -13.48 20.43 -4.83
CA ASP A 52 -14.30 21.21 -5.77
C ASP A 52 -13.69 22.59 -6.08
N ASP A 53 -13.04 23.22 -5.12
CA ASP A 53 -12.35 24.50 -5.33
C ASP A 53 -11.03 24.29 -6.10
N ILE A 54 -10.32 23.23 -5.79
CA ILE A 54 -9.07 22.87 -6.47
C ILE A 54 -9.33 22.56 -7.94
N VAL A 55 -10.33 21.73 -8.25
CA VAL A 55 -10.60 21.29 -9.62
C VAL A 55 -11.08 22.41 -10.52
N ARG A 56 -11.68 23.48 -9.98
CA ARG A 56 -12.04 24.69 -10.76
C ARG A 56 -10.83 25.38 -11.39
N THR A 57 -9.63 25.16 -10.86
CA THR A 57 -8.38 25.71 -11.39
C THR A 57 -7.69 24.78 -12.39
N MET A 58 -8.29 23.61 -12.68
CA MET A 58 -7.70 22.61 -13.55
C MET A 58 -7.60 23.15 -14.99
N PRO A 59 -6.40 23.15 -15.59
CA PRO A 59 -6.19 23.62 -16.94
C PRO A 59 -6.67 22.61 -18.00
N ASN A 60 -6.52 22.95 -19.25
CA ASN A 60 -6.72 22.03 -20.37
C ASN A 60 -5.72 20.85 -20.31
N GLU A 61 -6.02 19.77 -21.04
CA GLU A 61 -5.32 18.48 -20.99
C GLU A 61 -3.78 18.58 -21.10
N SER A 62 -3.27 19.48 -21.95
CA SER A 62 -1.83 19.65 -22.17
C SER A 62 -1.02 20.08 -20.91
N ARG A 63 -1.68 20.70 -19.94
CA ARG A 63 -1.05 21.18 -18.69
C ARG A 63 -1.49 20.44 -17.45
N VAL A 64 -2.42 19.49 -17.57
CA VAL A 64 -2.99 18.77 -16.42
C VAL A 64 -1.91 18.03 -15.62
N LYS A 65 -0.94 17.39 -16.27
CA LYS A 65 0.14 16.71 -15.58
C LYS A 65 0.91 17.65 -14.65
N GLN A 66 1.35 18.80 -15.16
CA GLN A 66 2.09 19.77 -14.34
C GLN A 66 1.23 20.30 -13.21
N TRP A 67 -0.03 20.62 -13.49
CA TRP A 67 -0.97 21.09 -12.49
C TRP A 67 -1.19 20.06 -11.37
N VAL A 68 -1.32 18.77 -11.70
CA VAL A 68 -1.42 17.70 -10.69
C VAL A 68 -0.18 17.65 -9.81
N MET A 69 1.02 17.77 -10.39
CA MET A 69 2.28 17.74 -9.63
C MET A 69 2.38 18.95 -8.68
N ASP A 70 2.04 20.13 -9.16
CA ASP A 70 2.10 21.38 -8.39
C ASP A 70 1.07 21.36 -7.25
N THR A 71 -0.15 20.93 -7.54
CA THR A 71 -1.23 20.81 -6.55
C THR A 71 -0.88 19.77 -5.48
N LEU A 72 -0.40 18.58 -5.89
CA LEU A 72 0.03 17.53 -4.98
C LEU A 72 1.13 18.04 -4.04
N ASN A 73 2.16 18.67 -4.60
CA ASN A 73 3.25 19.24 -3.80
C ASN A 73 2.73 20.31 -2.83
N GLY A 74 1.84 21.20 -3.28
CA GLY A 74 1.23 22.23 -2.42
C GLY A 74 0.46 21.63 -1.24
N ILE A 75 -0.37 20.63 -1.50
CA ILE A 75 -1.13 19.88 -0.47
C ILE A 75 -0.17 19.24 0.52
N MET A 76 0.84 18.53 0.02
CA MET A 76 1.76 17.77 0.86
C MET A 76 2.72 18.65 1.66
N MET A 77 3.07 19.83 1.18
CA MET A 77 3.95 20.78 1.90
C MET A 77 3.27 21.46 3.07
N ASN A 78 1.96 21.59 3.03
CA ASN A 78 1.20 22.29 4.08
C ASN A 78 1.00 21.44 5.35
N GLU A 79 1.23 20.13 5.27
CA GLU A 79 1.05 19.22 6.38
C GLU A 79 2.36 19.01 7.16
N ARG A 80 2.29 19.10 8.50
CA ARG A 80 3.45 18.91 9.38
C ARG A 80 3.77 17.43 9.60
N ASP A 81 2.73 16.58 9.64
CA ASP A 81 2.88 15.13 9.78
C ASP A 81 3.07 14.50 8.39
N VAL A 82 4.19 13.84 8.20
CA VAL A 82 4.54 13.20 6.93
C VAL A 82 3.54 12.11 6.56
N SER A 83 2.98 11.39 7.52
CA SER A 83 1.99 10.33 7.27
C SER A 83 0.65 10.93 6.82
N VAL A 84 0.22 12.03 7.43
CA VAL A 84 -0.98 12.79 7.02
C VAL A 84 -0.75 13.40 5.64
N SER A 85 0.42 13.98 5.41
CA SER A 85 0.84 14.55 4.11
C SER A 85 0.69 13.53 2.98
N VAL A 86 1.27 12.34 3.14
CA VAL A 86 1.18 11.25 2.15
C VAL A 86 -0.26 10.77 1.99
N GLY A 87 -0.97 10.53 3.09
CA GLY A 87 -2.38 10.10 3.06
C GLY A 87 -3.27 11.10 2.31
N THR A 88 -3.07 12.41 2.55
CA THR A 88 -3.80 13.48 1.88
C THR A 88 -3.47 13.54 0.38
N GLY A 89 -2.20 13.39 0.02
CA GLY A 89 -1.79 13.31 -1.38
C GLY A 89 -2.41 12.12 -2.13
N LEU A 90 -2.45 10.95 -1.50
CA LEU A 90 -3.10 9.76 -2.07
C LEU A 90 -4.62 9.97 -2.22
N ARG A 91 -5.27 10.63 -1.25
CA ARG A 91 -6.69 10.95 -1.31
C ARG A 91 -7.01 11.94 -2.42
N PHE A 92 -6.16 12.96 -2.61
CA PHE A 92 -6.28 13.87 -3.75
C PHE A 92 -6.23 13.12 -5.08
N MET A 93 -5.32 12.16 -5.23
CA MET A 93 -5.21 11.36 -6.46
C MET A 93 -6.45 10.51 -6.71
N GLU A 94 -7.05 9.90 -5.68
CA GLU A 94 -8.31 9.18 -5.82
C GLU A 94 -9.42 10.07 -6.34
N MET A 95 -9.62 11.24 -5.71
CA MET A 95 -10.64 12.21 -6.12
C MET A 95 -10.39 12.70 -7.55
N PHE A 96 -9.12 12.94 -7.92
CA PHE A 96 -8.72 13.31 -9.27
C PHE A 96 -9.05 12.22 -10.30
N PHE A 97 -8.84 10.95 -9.97
CA PHE A 97 -9.20 9.83 -10.84
C PHE A 97 -10.71 9.71 -11.05
N ASP A 98 -11.48 9.82 -9.98
CA ASP A 98 -12.95 9.75 -10.05
C ASP A 98 -13.52 10.88 -10.91
N TYR A 99 -12.99 12.09 -10.77
CA TYR A 99 -13.40 13.24 -11.56
C TYR A 99 -13.05 13.09 -13.05
N ASN A 100 -11.88 12.51 -13.37
CA ASN A 100 -11.35 12.45 -14.74
C ASN A 100 -11.49 11.08 -15.41
N LYS A 101 -12.26 10.17 -14.85
CA LYS A 101 -12.34 8.76 -15.27
C LYS A 101 -12.62 8.57 -16.78
N ASN A 102 -13.30 9.53 -17.42
CA ASN A 102 -13.68 9.48 -18.83
C ASN A 102 -13.15 10.66 -19.65
N SER A 103 -12.37 11.56 -19.06
CA SER A 103 -12.00 12.86 -19.64
C SER A 103 -10.54 12.92 -20.09
N ILE A 104 -9.67 12.14 -19.47
CA ILE A 104 -8.23 12.18 -19.74
C ILE A 104 -7.80 10.91 -20.47
N ASN A 105 -6.89 11.10 -21.44
CA ASN A 105 -6.28 9.99 -22.18
C ASN A 105 -5.54 9.03 -21.21
N ASN A 106 -5.69 7.73 -21.43
CA ASN A 106 -5.07 6.68 -20.61
C ASN A 106 -3.54 6.79 -20.54
N GLN A 107 -2.86 7.20 -21.63
CA GLN A 107 -1.41 7.39 -21.63
C GLN A 107 -1.00 8.54 -20.70
N LEU A 108 -1.69 9.67 -20.78
CA LEU A 108 -1.44 10.82 -19.91
C LEU A 108 -1.71 10.45 -18.46
N MET A 109 -2.77 9.69 -18.16
CA MET A 109 -3.06 9.23 -16.82
C MET A 109 -1.97 8.30 -16.28
N TYR A 110 -1.48 7.40 -17.11
CA TYR A 110 -0.35 6.52 -16.76
C TYR A 110 0.92 7.33 -16.44
N ASP A 111 1.21 8.37 -17.21
CA ASP A 111 2.35 9.26 -16.99
C ASP A 111 2.20 10.08 -15.71
N ILE A 112 0.98 10.50 -15.38
CA ILE A 112 0.66 11.15 -14.09
C ILE A 112 0.92 10.18 -12.93
N ILE A 113 0.39 8.96 -12.99
CA ILE A 113 0.58 7.93 -11.97
C ILE A 113 2.06 7.66 -11.72
N ASN A 114 2.85 7.48 -12.78
CA ASN A 114 4.29 7.27 -12.65
C ASN A 114 4.99 8.47 -11.99
N SER A 115 4.65 9.70 -12.39
CA SER A 115 5.25 10.90 -11.82
C SER A 115 4.90 11.09 -10.34
N VAL A 116 3.65 10.84 -9.96
CA VAL A 116 3.21 10.88 -8.56
C VAL A 116 3.94 9.80 -7.74
N SER A 117 4.10 8.60 -8.28
CA SER A 117 4.81 7.52 -7.62
C SER A 117 6.28 7.87 -7.34
N ILE A 118 6.95 8.59 -8.27
CA ILE A 118 8.31 9.10 -8.07
C ILE A 118 8.35 10.14 -6.95
N ILE A 119 7.38 11.07 -6.91
CA ILE A 119 7.32 12.10 -5.86
C ILE A 119 7.16 11.43 -4.49
N LEU A 120 6.22 10.51 -4.35
CA LEU A 120 5.94 9.83 -3.09
C LEU A 120 7.05 8.86 -2.66
N ALA A 121 7.81 8.31 -3.61
CA ALA A 121 8.98 7.47 -3.32
C ALA A 121 10.25 8.27 -2.95
N ASN A 122 10.15 9.60 -2.86
CA ASN A 122 11.25 10.44 -2.43
C ASN A 122 11.61 10.17 -0.96
N GLU A 123 12.90 10.27 -0.63
CA GLU A 123 13.44 10.05 0.72
C GLU A 123 12.71 10.87 1.80
N ARG A 124 12.22 12.07 1.48
CA ARG A 124 11.44 12.92 2.38
C ARG A 124 10.22 12.19 2.96
N TYR A 125 9.56 11.33 2.17
CA TYR A 125 8.32 10.65 2.58
C TYR A 125 8.54 9.20 3.04
N ARG A 126 9.77 8.73 3.01
CA ARG A 126 10.16 7.36 3.34
C ARG A 126 9.69 6.92 4.73
N SER A 127 9.76 7.81 5.72
CA SER A 127 9.33 7.51 7.08
C SER A 127 7.84 7.20 7.19
N ALA A 128 6.98 7.76 6.33
CA ALA A 128 5.55 7.43 6.32
C ALA A 128 5.27 5.99 5.92
N PHE A 129 6.11 5.41 5.07
CA PHE A 129 5.94 4.05 4.56
C PHE A 129 6.65 2.99 5.41
N ASN A 130 7.66 3.38 6.20
CA ASN A 130 8.47 2.51 7.05
C ASN A 130 7.90 2.46 8.48
N ASP A 131 6.71 1.90 8.66
CA ASP A 131 6.21 1.57 9.99
C ASP A 131 6.71 0.17 10.38
N ASP A 132 8.04 0.07 10.56
CA ASP A 132 8.75 -1.19 10.81
C ASP A 132 8.25 -1.94 12.06
N GLY A 133 7.70 -1.21 13.03
CA GLY A 133 7.25 -1.81 14.30
C GLY A 133 6.03 -2.72 14.18
N ILE A 134 5.11 -2.44 13.24
CA ILE A 134 3.86 -3.21 13.11
C ILE A 134 4.03 -4.39 12.15
N TYR A 135 4.80 -4.23 11.09
CA TYR A 135 5.03 -5.30 10.12
C TYR A 135 5.85 -6.44 10.73
N ILE A 136 6.92 -6.13 11.45
CA ILE A 136 7.74 -7.12 12.15
C ILE A 136 6.90 -7.85 13.20
N ARG A 137 6.10 -7.13 14.01
CA ARG A 137 5.22 -7.73 15.01
C ARG A 137 4.16 -8.64 14.37
N ARG A 138 3.49 -8.21 13.31
CA ARG A 138 2.42 -8.99 12.67
C ARG A 138 2.98 -10.22 11.94
N ASN A 139 4.15 -10.09 11.30
CA ASN A 139 4.81 -11.20 10.63
C ASN A 139 5.39 -12.21 11.63
N MET A 140 5.92 -11.76 12.78
CA MET A 140 6.30 -12.64 13.88
C MET A 140 5.09 -13.33 14.51
N ILE A 141 4.00 -12.62 14.75
CA ILE A 141 2.77 -13.19 15.30
C ILE A 141 2.19 -14.23 14.33
N ASN A 142 2.08 -13.92 13.03
CA ASN A 142 1.58 -14.88 12.04
C ASN A 142 2.49 -16.11 11.89
N LYS A 143 3.81 -15.94 11.96
CA LYS A 143 4.76 -17.06 12.00
C LYS A 143 4.59 -17.88 13.28
N LEU A 144 4.45 -17.23 14.44
CA LEU A 144 4.22 -17.92 15.71
C LEU A 144 2.90 -18.71 15.72
N TYR A 145 1.82 -18.13 15.19
CA TYR A 145 0.56 -18.87 15.02
C TYR A 145 0.68 -20.02 14.03
N GLY A 146 1.42 -19.84 12.93
CA GLY A 146 1.73 -20.93 11.99
C GLY A 146 2.51 -22.07 12.64
N TYR A 147 3.53 -21.77 13.45
CA TYR A 147 4.29 -22.78 14.18
C TYR A 147 3.46 -23.41 15.32
N ALA A 148 2.65 -22.64 16.04
CA ALA A 148 1.78 -23.16 17.08
C ALA A 148 0.69 -24.09 16.49
N SER A 149 0.11 -23.76 15.35
CA SER A 149 -0.86 -24.64 14.68
C SER A 149 -0.23 -25.93 14.17
N LEU A 150 0.98 -25.88 13.61
CA LEU A 150 1.73 -27.05 13.14
C LEU A 150 2.12 -27.96 14.30
N THR A 151 2.57 -27.42 15.43
CA THR A 151 2.90 -28.20 16.65
C THR A 151 1.66 -28.82 17.26
N THR A 152 0.51 -28.12 17.27
CA THR A 152 -0.75 -28.67 17.79
C THR A 152 -1.27 -29.80 16.90
N ILE A 153 -1.21 -29.65 15.58
CA ILE A 153 -1.58 -30.73 14.63
C ILE A 153 -0.62 -31.92 14.77
N GLY A 154 0.68 -31.67 14.94
CA GLY A 154 1.69 -32.72 15.12
C GLY A 154 1.49 -33.51 16.43
N THR A 155 1.15 -32.85 17.53
CA THR A 155 0.85 -33.51 18.83
C THR A 155 -0.45 -34.30 18.78
N ILE A 156 -1.49 -33.79 18.12
CA ILE A 156 -2.76 -34.53 17.96
C ILE A 156 -2.55 -35.75 17.08
N ALA A 157 -1.89 -35.62 15.94
CA ALA A 157 -1.60 -36.73 15.03
C ALA A 157 -0.70 -37.79 15.72
N GLY A 158 0.33 -37.38 16.44
CA GLY A 158 1.21 -38.26 17.20
C GLY A 158 0.46 -38.97 18.31
N GLY A 159 -0.41 -38.31 19.04
CA GLY A 159 -1.27 -38.92 20.09
C GLY A 159 -2.23 -39.97 19.51
N VAL A 160 -2.87 -39.68 18.38
CA VAL A 160 -3.77 -40.64 17.70
C VAL A 160 -3.00 -41.87 17.21
N CYS A 161 -1.83 -41.68 16.56
CA CYS A 161 -0.99 -42.80 16.11
C CYS A 161 -0.51 -43.65 17.29
N TYR A 162 -0.11 -43.04 18.42
CA TYR A 162 0.29 -43.78 19.61
C TYR A 162 -0.87 -44.59 20.20
N TYR A 163 -2.06 -43.97 20.30
CA TYR A 163 -3.26 -44.68 20.81
C TYR A 163 -3.64 -45.86 19.93
N LEU A 164 -3.62 -45.70 18.60
CA LEU A 164 -3.92 -46.83 17.67
C LEU A 164 -2.89 -47.97 17.78
N LEU A 165 -1.60 -47.63 17.90
CA LEU A 165 -0.54 -48.64 18.10
C LEU A 165 -0.73 -49.41 19.41
N MET A 166 -1.04 -48.73 20.51
CA MET A 166 -1.28 -49.41 21.79
C MET A 166 -2.52 -50.26 21.77
N HIS A 167 -3.57 -49.86 21.03
CA HIS A 167 -4.79 -50.65 20.87
C HIS A 167 -4.54 -51.90 20.02
N LEU A 168 -3.75 -51.78 18.94
CA LEU A 168 -3.35 -52.92 18.12
C LEU A 168 -2.52 -53.94 18.93
N VAL A 169 -1.56 -53.49 19.73
CA VAL A 169 -0.74 -54.35 20.59
C VAL A 169 -1.60 -55.06 21.65
N SER A 170 -2.67 -54.45 22.14
CA SER A 170 -3.57 -55.05 23.11
C SER A 170 -4.50 -56.12 22.51
N LEU A 171 -4.76 -56.08 21.21
CA LEU A 171 -5.57 -57.08 20.49
C LEU A 171 -4.78 -58.35 20.11
N TYR A 172 -3.46 -58.29 20.15
CA TYR A 172 -2.55 -59.40 19.82
C TYR A 172 -1.97 -60.12 21.07
N LYS A 173 -2.46 -59.79 22.27
CA LYS A 173 -2.20 -60.52 23.51
C LYS A 173 -3.42 -61.31 23.93
#